data_12290b7847a5f0bc77067573228e7f2a
#
_entry.id   12290b7847a5f0bc77067573228e7f2a
#
_cell.length_a   1.000
_cell.length_b   1.000
_cell.length_c   1.000
_cell.angle_alpha   90.00
_cell.angle_beta   90.00
_cell.angle_gamma   90.00
#
_symmetry.space_group_name_H-M   'P 1'
#
loop_
_entity.id
_entity.type
_entity.pdbx_description
1 polymer ?
#
loop_
_entity_poly.entity_id
_entity_poly.type
_entity_poly.pdbx_seq_one_letter_code
_entity_poly.pdbx_strand_id
1 'polypeptide(L)'
;PWIEGVDAIISGHSHKVVLAEVNHLPIIQAGVNGTHLGKLNFEVKQDAGKYTIQYIGGDTIRVAGKGNSVIDSLVNKEMDKYGFEEVLTMAENDLIHDRNINKKDYTTVGAYVTASYADTFRKYSQISKKYGKQSVVGVNHYGGLRASILKGEVTKLRAGNVLPFQGHLLAFHFSGKELKKLLADGRINKNGFLQTSHLAIGLASDGVTVTSVTDLVTGKKIKDTDK
;
A
#
# COMPACT_ATOMS: atom_id res chain seq x y z
N PRO A 1 29.90 11.68 12.39
CA PRO A 1 29.09 10.68 11.68
C PRO A 1 28.76 9.53 12.63
N TRP A 2 27.54 9.00 12.49
CA TRP A 2 27.06 7.92 13.35
C TRP A 2 27.39 6.54 12.75
N ILE A 3 27.95 6.53 11.51
CA ILE A 3 28.29 5.32 10.76
C ILE A 3 29.73 5.47 10.26
N GLU A 4 30.58 4.50 10.58
CA GLU A 4 31.96 4.43 10.13
C GLU A 4 32.13 3.28 9.13
N GLY A 5 33.10 3.39 8.22
CA GLY A 5 33.41 2.36 7.23
C GLY A 5 32.38 2.21 6.10
N VAL A 6 31.62 3.29 5.81
CA VAL A 6 30.65 3.33 4.72
C VAL A 6 31.01 4.48 3.77
N ASP A 7 31.14 4.19 2.47
CA ASP A 7 31.51 5.16 1.44
C ASP A 7 30.29 5.77 0.73
N ALA A 8 29.14 5.13 0.78
CA ALA A 8 27.88 5.63 0.21
C ALA A 8 26.66 4.95 0.82
N ILE A 9 25.51 5.59 0.75
CA ILE A 9 24.19 5.03 1.12
C ILE A 9 23.29 5.00 -0.10
N ILE A 10 22.86 3.79 -0.49
CA ILE A 10 21.79 3.58 -1.47
C ILE A 10 20.52 3.32 -0.67
N SER A 11 19.59 4.26 -0.69
CA SER A 11 18.36 4.21 0.12
C SER A 11 17.11 3.89 -0.72
N GLY A 12 16.01 3.64 -0.05
CA GLY A 12 14.75 3.27 -0.68
C GLY A 12 13.54 3.60 0.20
N HIS A 13 12.45 2.86 0.03
CA HIS A 13 11.22 2.85 0.83
C HIS A 13 10.37 4.13 0.76
N SER A 14 10.97 5.33 0.84
CA SER A 14 10.22 6.60 0.84
C SER A 14 9.68 6.99 -0.54
N HIS A 15 10.10 6.30 -1.61
CA HIS A 15 9.75 6.55 -3.02
C HIS A 15 10.17 7.94 -3.53
N LYS A 16 10.97 8.68 -2.80
CA LYS A 16 11.48 9.99 -3.22
C LYS A 16 12.69 9.84 -4.13
N VAL A 17 12.90 10.82 -4.98
CA VAL A 17 14.18 11.00 -5.68
C VAL A 17 15.07 11.84 -4.77
N VAL A 18 16.20 11.30 -4.36
CA VAL A 18 17.13 11.95 -3.44
C VAL A 18 18.54 11.80 -3.99
N LEU A 19 19.28 12.90 -4.02
CA LEU A 19 20.72 12.94 -4.11
C LEU A 19 21.18 13.98 -3.11
N ALA A 20 21.86 13.55 -2.07
CA ALA A 20 22.29 14.40 -0.97
C ALA A 20 23.67 13.96 -0.47
N GLU A 21 24.35 14.84 0.22
CA GLU A 21 25.59 14.56 0.92
C GLU A 21 25.47 14.99 2.38
N VAL A 22 25.83 14.13 3.29
CA VAL A 22 25.84 14.42 4.73
C VAL A 22 27.19 14.01 5.30
N ASN A 23 27.98 14.98 5.78
CA ASN A 23 29.33 14.75 6.31
C ASN A 23 30.22 13.95 5.32
N HIS A 24 30.22 14.37 4.06
CA HIS A 24 30.96 13.73 2.95
C HIS A 24 30.49 12.32 2.58
N LEU A 25 29.37 11.86 3.16
CA LEU A 25 28.76 10.58 2.80
C LEU A 25 27.63 10.81 1.79
N PRO A 26 27.76 10.37 0.52
CA PRO A 26 26.71 10.50 -0.47
C PRO A 26 25.55 9.57 -0.17
N ILE A 27 24.34 10.09 -0.34
CA ILE A 27 23.09 9.36 -0.15
C ILE A 27 22.28 9.49 -1.44
N ILE A 28 21.90 8.35 -2.04
CA ILE A 28 21.09 8.34 -3.26
C ILE A 28 19.86 7.48 -3.10
N GLN A 29 18.73 7.94 -3.64
CA GLN A 29 17.49 7.19 -3.81
C GLN A 29 16.88 7.50 -5.17
N ALA A 30 16.59 6.48 -5.95
CA ALA A 30 16.18 6.59 -7.34
C ALA A 30 14.64 6.55 -7.55
N GLY A 31 13.87 7.08 -6.60
CA GLY A 31 12.41 7.14 -6.72
C GLY A 31 11.76 5.78 -6.51
N VAL A 32 10.86 5.39 -7.43
CA VAL A 32 10.04 4.17 -7.34
C VAL A 32 9.77 3.61 -8.74
N ASN A 33 9.48 2.31 -8.82
CA ASN A 33 9.05 1.63 -10.06
C ASN A 33 9.99 1.82 -11.26
N GLY A 34 11.30 1.93 -11.02
CA GLY A 34 12.27 2.12 -12.09
C GLY A 34 12.19 3.47 -12.83
N THR A 35 11.54 4.49 -12.25
CA THR A 35 11.37 5.81 -12.88
C THR A 35 12.68 6.60 -13.01
N HIS A 36 13.66 6.27 -12.17
CA HIS A 36 14.97 6.91 -12.17
C HIS A 36 16.08 5.87 -12.02
N LEU A 37 17.26 6.21 -12.51
CA LEU A 37 18.52 5.51 -12.28
C LEU A 37 19.39 6.39 -11.38
N GLY A 38 19.86 5.85 -10.27
CA GLY A 38 20.84 6.53 -9.42
C GLY A 38 22.27 6.23 -9.90
N LYS A 39 23.08 7.27 -10.03
CA LYS A 39 24.49 7.18 -10.41
C LYS A 39 25.35 7.90 -9.38
N LEU A 40 26.34 7.19 -8.83
CA LEU A 40 27.40 7.76 -8.00
C LEU A 40 28.75 7.52 -8.68
N ASN A 41 29.59 8.51 -8.71
CA ASN A 41 30.94 8.44 -9.27
C ASN A 41 31.96 8.53 -8.14
N PHE A 42 32.96 7.66 -8.19
CA PHE A 42 34.04 7.62 -7.22
C PHE A 42 35.39 7.62 -7.95
N GLU A 43 36.35 8.33 -7.38
CA GLU A 43 37.75 8.17 -7.70
C GLU A 43 38.37 7.18 -6.70
N VAL A 44 39.07 6.17 -7.23
CA VAL A 44 39.77 5.16 -6.42
C VAL A 44 41.26 5.34 -6.64
N LYS A 45 42.01 5.63 -5.58
CA LYS A 45 43.46 5.74 -5.60
C LYS A 45 44.08 4.59 -4.79
N GLN A 46 45.16 4.04 -5.32
CA GLN A 46 45.97 3.07 -4.61
C GLN A 46 47.33 3.67 -4.30
N ASP A 47 47.69 3.70 -3.03
CA ASP A 47 49.02 4.11 -2.57
C ASP A 47 49.51 3.12 -1.52
N ALA A 48 50.76 2.62 -1.72
CA ALA A 48 51.42 1.66 -0.84
C ALA A 48 50.54 0.48 -0.42
N GLY A 49 49.71 -0.05 -1.34
CA GLY A 49 48.82 -1.19 -1.07
C GLY A 49 47.51 -0.83 -0.35
N LYS A 50 47.27 0.43 -0.02
CA LYS A 50 46.04 0.93 0.54
C LYS A 50 45.19 1.60 -0.54
N TYR A 51 43.88 1.40 -0.46
CA TYR A 51 42.91 2.06 -1.35
C TYR A 51 42.27 3.22 -0.59
N THR A 52 42.12 4.34 -1.27
CA THR A 52 41.29 5.47 -0.85
C THR A 52 40.20 5.68 -1.87
N ILE A 53 38.97 5.87 -1.40
CA ILE A 53 37.79 6.08 -2.23
C ILE A 53 37.30 7.48 -1.95
N GLN A 54 37.12 8.26 -3.01
CA GLN A 54 36.61 9.64 -2.91
C GLN A 54 35.40 9.78 -3.80
N TYR A 55 34.27 10.22 -3.21
CA TYR A 55 33.10 10.60 -3.98
C TYR A 55 33.38 11.86 -4.79
N ILE A 56 33.09 11.83 -6.10
CA ILE A 56 33.34 12.94 -7.03
C ILE A 56 32.07 13.45 -7.71
N GLY A 57 30.92 12.99 -7.31
CA GLY A 57 29.63 13.46 -7.79
C GLY A 57 28.65 12.35 -8.15
N GLY A 58 27.41 12.71 -8.39
CA GLY A 58 26.36 11.77 -8.74
C GLY A 58 25.21 12.43 -9.49
N ASP A 59 24.26 11.63 -9.94
CA ASP A 59 23.05 12.10 -10.59
C ASP A 59 21.87 11.13 -10.37
N THR A 60 20.66 11.65 -10.53
CA THR A 60 19.43 10.87 -10.60
C THR A 60 18.81 11.04 -11.97
N ILE A 61 19.04 10.08 -12.84
CA ILE A 61 18.68 10.15 -14.26
C ILE A 61 17.26 9.60 -14.43
N ARG A 62 16.34 10.41 -14.98
CA ARG A 62 15.00 9.93 -15.31
C ARG A 62 15.08 8.91 -16.43
N VAL A 63 14.48 7.73 -16.20
CA VAL A 63 14.39 6.69 -17.24
C VAL A 63 13.36 7.12 -18.28
N ALA A 64 13.78 7.17 -19.53
CA ALA A 64 12.93 7.51 -20.68
C ALA A 64 13.44 6.82 -21.95
N GLY A 65 12.59 6.71 -22.94
CA GLY A 65 12.92 6.11 -24.24
C GLY A 65 12.33 4.71 -24.44
N LYS A 66 12.75 4.04 -25.51
CA LYS A 66 12.32 2.68 -25.82
C LYS A 66 13.05 1.69 -24.92
N GLY A 67 12.32 0.65 -24.47
CA GLY A 67 12.89 -0.48 -23.75
C GLY A 67 13.85 -1.31 -24.63
N ASN A 68 14.57 -2.21 -23.99
CA ASN A 68 15.40 -3.17 -24.66
C ASN A 68 14.54 -4.38 -25.06
N SER A 69 14.47 -4.69 -26.36
CA SER A 69 13.60 -5.76 -26.89
C SER A 69 13.90 -7.15 -26.32
N VAL A 70 15.14 -7.42 -25.92
CA VAL A 70 15.49 -8.69 -25.27
C VAL A 70 14.90 -8.76 -23.87
N ILE A 71 14.99 -7.66 -23.11
CA ILE A 71 14.38 -7.57 -21.78
C ILE A 71 12.86 -7.63 -21.88
N ASP A 72 12.26 -6.91 -22.84
CA ASP A 72 10.81 -6.95 -23.09
C ASP A 72 10.35 -8.38 -23.39
N SER A 73 11.09 -9.13 -24.21
CA SER A 73 10.78 -10.53 -24.51
C SER A 73 10.85 -11.44 -23.28
N LEU A 74 11.84 -11.21 -22.39
CA LEU A 74 11.96 -11.97 -21.15
C LEU A 74 10.81 -11.66 -20.19
N VAL A 75 10.45 -10.38 -20.05
CA VAL A 75 9.33 -9.95 -19.23
C VAL A 75 8.01 -10.56 -19.74
N ASN A 76 7.75 -10.44 -21.05
CA ASN A 76 6.54 -11.00 -21.65
C ASN A 76 6.44 -12.52 -21.44
N LYS A 77 7.55 -13.25 -21.60
CA LYS A 77 7.58 -14.70 -21.34
C LYS A 77 7.21 -15.05 -19.89
N GLU A 78 7.67 -14.28 -18.92
CA GLU A 78 7.30 -14.51 -17.52
C GLU A 78 5.85 -14.07 -17.25
N MET A 79 5.38 -12.97 -17.86
CA MET A 79 3.99 -12.53 -17.79
C MET A 79 3.03 -13.63 -18.29
N ASP A 80 3.32 -14.23 -19.45
CA ASP A 80 2.53 -15.31 -20.04
C ASP A 80 2.55 -16.57 -19.15
N LYS A 81 3.73 -16.95 -18.66
CA LYS A 81 3.90 -18.13 -17.78
C LYS A 81 3.01 -18.08 -16.53
N TYR A 82 2.84 -16.90 -15.94
CA TYR A 82 2.03 -16.71 -14.74
C TYR A 82 0.59 -16.27 -15.05
N GLY A 83 0.24 -16.08 -16.32
CA GLY A 83 -1.09 -15.64 -16.75
C GLY A 83 -1.45 -14.25 -16.20
N PHE A 84 -0.51 -13.33 -16.12
CA PHE A 84 -0.76 -12.01 -15.54
C PHE A 84 -1.75 -11.16 -16.36
N GLU A 85 -1.86 -11.42 -17.67
CA GLU A 85 -2.82 -10.74 -18.55
C GLU A 85 -4.21 -11.43 -18.58
N GLU A 86 -4.39 -12.52 -17.83
CA GLU A 86 -5.71 -13.14 -17.67
C GLU A 86 -6.72 -12.14 -17.11
N VAL A 87 -7.82 -11.95 -17.84
CA VAL A 87 -8.91 -11.06 -17.43
C VAL A 87 -9.79 -11.76 -16.41
N LEU A 88 -9.81 -11.25 -15.20
CA LEU A 88 -10.60 -11.81 -14.09
C LEU A 88 -12.04 -11.28 -14.09
N THR A 89 -12.23 -10.01 -14.47
CA THR A 89 -13.54 -9.35 -14.48
C THR A 89 -13.46 -8.01 -15.21
N MET A 90 -14.62 -7.35 -15.34
CA MET A 90 -14.75 -5.98 -15.87
C MET A 90 -15.12 -5.02 -14.73
N ALA A 91 -14.41 -3.92 -14.63
CA ALA A 91 -14.78 -2.81 -13.74
C ALA A 91 -15.70 -1.84 -14.50
N GLU A 92 -16.89 -1.61 -13.98
CA GLU A 92 -17.86 -0.69 -14.59
C GLU A 92 -17.49 0.78 -14.36
N ASN A 93 -16.77 1.07 -13.27
CA ASN A 93 -16.36 2.40 -12.87
C ASN A 93 -14.90 2.39 -12.36
N ASP A 94 -14.31 3.58 -12.34
CA ASP A 94 -13.01 3.76 -11.70
C ASP A 94 -13.11 3.60 -10.17
N LEU A 95 -12.31 2.71 -9.62
CA LEU A 95 -12.09 2.59 -8.19
C LEU A 95 -10.74 3.21 -7.87
N ILE A 96 -10.77 4.37 -7.22
CA ILE A 96 -9.58 5.20 -7.03
C ILE A 96 -8.96 5.01 -5.66
N HIS A 97 -7.63 4.92 -5.65
CA HIS A 97 -6.78 5.00 -4.49
C HIS A 97 -5.59 5.92 -4.77
N ASP A 98 -5.77 7.21 -4.52
CA ASP A 98 -4.69 8.19 -4.67
C ASP A 98 -3.94 8.37 -3.35
N ARG A 99 -2.75 7.82 -3.29
CA ARG A 99 -1.88 7.86 -2.12
C ARG A 99 -1.39 9.27 -1.75
N ASN A 100 -1.44 10.20 -2.67
CA ASN A 100 -0.97 11.56 -2.45
C ASN A 100 -2.08 12.47 -1.94
N ILE A 101 -3.30 12.27 -2.40
CA ILE A 101 -4.44 13.14 -2.16
C ILE A 101 -5.31 12.64 -1.00
N ASN A 102 -5.62 11.36 -0.94
CA ASN A 102 -6.70 10.81 -0.11
C ASN A 102 -6.25 10.10 1.17
N LYS A 103 -5.08 10.46 1.75
CA LYS A 103 -4.63 9.84 3.01
C LYS A 103 -5.55 10.04 4.20
N LYS A 104 -6.51 10.98 4.09
CA LYS A 104 -7.37 11.40 5.20
C LYS A 104 -8.83 10.97 5.02
N ASP A 105 -9.12 10.11 4.04
CA ASP A 105 -10.50 9.71 3.75
C ASP A 105 -10.59 8.27 3.24
N TYR A 106 -11.82 7.79 3.11
CA TYR A 106 -12.12 6.52 2.44
C TYR A 106 -11.86 6.64 0.95
N THR A 107 -11.39 5.54 0.36
CA THR A 107 -11.21 5.43 -1.08
C THR A 107 -12.17 4.39 -1.65
N THR A 108 -12.55 4.53 -2.91
CA THR A 108 -13.44 3.55 -3.54
C THR A 108 -12.79 2.17 -3.66
N VAL A 109 -11.47 2.09 -3.90
CA VAL A 109 -10.70 0.84 -3.80
C VAL A 109 -10.71 0.30 -2.38
N GLY A 110 -10.52 1.17 -1.38
CA GLY A 110 -10.55 0.77 0.03
C GLY A 110 -11.88 0.15 0.43
N ALA A 111 -12.98 0.78 0.04
CA ALA A 111 -14.33 0.26 0.27
C ALA A 111 -14.54 -1.09 -0.42
N TYR A 112 -14.12 -1.23 -1.69
CA TYR A 112 -14.24 -2.46 -2.46
C TYR A 112 -13.44 -3.62 -1.83
N VAL A 113 -12.17 -3.37 -1.51
CA VAL A 113 -11.28 -4.38 -0.92
C VAL A 113 -11.80 -4.83 0.46
N THR A 114 -12.21 -3.89 1.31
CA THR A 114 -12.71 -4.23 2.65
C THR A 114 -14.07 -4.92 2.59
N ALA A 115 -14.92 -4.61 1.60
CA ALA A 115 -16.14 -5.35 1.31
C ALA A 115 -15.81 -6.80 0.95
N SER A 116 -14.84 -7.02 0.06
CA SER A 116 -14.43 -8.36 -0.35
C SER A 116 -13.89 -9.22 0.81
N TYR A 117 -13.23 -8.60 1.78
CA TYR A 117 -12.78 -9.30 3.00
C TYR A 117 -13.97 -9.80 3.83
N ALA A 118 -14.96 -8.94 4.06
CA ALA A 118 -16.15 -9.30 4.80
C ALA A 118 -16.94 -10.41 4.09
N ASP A 119 -17.09 -10.32 2.77
CA ASP A 119 -17.80 -11.32 1.96
C ASP A 119 -17.05 -12.64 1.90
N THR A 120 -15.72 -12.61 1.77
CA THR A 120 -14.89 -13.82 1.84
C THR A 120 -15.03 -14.50 3.20
N PHE A 121 -15.00 -13.74 4.28
CA PHE A 121 -15.21 -14.28 5.62
C PHE A 121 -16.57 -14.95 5.75
N ARG A 122 -17.66 -14.28 5.31
CA ARG A 122 -19.02 -14.81 5.36
C ARG A 122 -19.17 -16.10 4.55
N LYS A 123 -18.54 -16.15 3.37
CA LYS A 123 -18.69 -17.26 2.42
C LYS A 123 -17.87 -18.49 2.79
N TYR A 124 -16.63 -18.31 3.22
CA TYR A 124 -15.66 -19.40 3.32
C TYR A 124 -15.25 -19.78 4.73
N SER A 125 -15.51 -18.94 5.72
CA SER A 125 -15.06 -19.21 7.07
C SER A 125 -16.00 -20.18 7.80
N GLN A 126 -15.42 -21.25 8.35
CA GLN A 126 -16.15 -22.09 9.32
C GLN A 126 -16.55 -21.30 10.57
N ILE A 127 -15.80 -20.23 10.86
CA ILE A 127 -16.06 -19.30 11.96
C ILE A 127 -17.36 -18.52 11.67
N SER A 128 -17.70 -18.22 10.41
CA SER A 128 -18.94 -17.56 10.04
C SER A 128 -20.18 -18.33 10.48
N LYS A 129 -20.13 -19.65 10.52
CA LYS A 129 -21.22 -20.49 11.04
C LYS A 129 -21.47 -20.22 12.52
N LYS A 130 -20.41 -19.98 13.29
CA LYS A 130 -20.49 -19.68 14.73
C LYS A 130 -20.93 -18.24 15.00
N TYR A 131 -20.49 -17.30 14.17
CA TYR A 131 -20.70 -15.85 14.37
C TYR A 131 -21.60 -15.21 13.32
N GLY A 132 -22.25 -15.97 12.46
CA GLY A 132 -22.99 -15.49 11.27
C GLY A 132 -24.19 -14.58 11.52
N LYS A 133 -24.58 -14.38 12.79
CA LYS A 133 -25.59 -13.38 13.20
C LYS A 133 -24.97 -12.03 13.62
N GLN A 134 -23.65 -11.95 13.61
CA GLN A 134 -22.93 -10.74 14.00
C GLN A 134 -22.58 -9.91 12.77
N SER A 135 -22.39 -8.61 13.00
CA SER A 135 -21.88 -7.72 11.97
C SER A 135 -20.43 -8.10 11.63
N VAL A 136 -20.15 -8.27 10.36
CA VAL A 136 -18.80 -8.53 9.86
C VAL A 136 -18.29 -7.30 9.14
N VAL A 137 -17.22 -6.73 9.64
CA VAL A 137 -16.62 -5.50 9.13
C VAL A 137 -15.24 -5.82 8.56
N GLY A 138 -15.04 -5.57 7.29
CA GLY A 138 -13.72 -5.62 6.68
C GLY A 138 -12.95 -4.34 6.95
N VAL A 139 -11.68 -4.46 7.31
CA VAL A 139 -10.78 -3.33 7.52
C VAL A 139 -9.46 -3.54 6.82
N ASN A 140 -8.90 -2.47 6.26
CA ASN A 140 -7.54 -2.47 5.74
C ASN A 140 -6.87 -1.13 6.05
N HIS A 141 -5.59 -1.17 6.28
CA HIS A 141 -4.82 0.03 6.45
C HIS A 141 -4.55 0.67 5.08
N TYR A 142 -4.61 1.99 5.03
CA TYR A 142 -4.46 2.77 3.79
C TYR A 142 -3.21 2.39 2.98
N GLY A 143 -2.07 2.25 3.64
CA GLY A 143 -0.79 1.91 2.99
C GLY A 143 -0.71 0.49 2.42
N GLY A 144 -1.62 -0.39 2.78
CA GLY A 144 -1.74 -1.75 2.20
C GLY A 144 -2.27 -1.74 0.79
N LEU A 145 -3.05 -0.72 0.44
CA LEU A 145 -3.58 -0.51 -0.91
C LEU A 145 -2.54 0.23 -1.75
N ARG A 146 -2.24 -0.26 -2.95
CA ARG A 146 -1.09 0.25 -3.73
C ARG A 146 -1.46 0.80 -5.11
N ALA A 147 -2.63 0.48 -5.63
CA ALA A 147 -3.08 0.91 -6.96
C ALA A 147 -4.59 1.15 -6.99
N SER A 148 -5.04 1.93 -7.96
CA SER A 148 -6.43 2.06 -8.37
C SER A 148 -6.81 0.93 -9.33
N ILE A 149 -8.11 0.64 -9.44
CA ILE A 149 -8.68 -0.22 -10.48
C ILE A 149 -9.46 0.72 -11.41
N LEU A 150 -8.95 0.92 -12.63
CA LEU A 150 -9.63 1.74 -13.61
C LEU A 150 -10.71 0.93 -14.34
N LYS A 151 -11.75 1.62 -14.80
CA LYS A 151 -12.80 1.07 -15.65
C LYS A 151 -12.23 0.25 -16.80
N GLY A 152 -12.89 -0.86 -17.12
CA GLY A 152 -12.47 -1.80 -18.16
C GLY A 152 -11.98 -3.13 -17.62
N GLU A 153 -11.14 -3.81 -18.36
CA GLU A 153 -10.61 -5.12 -17.98
C GLU A 153 -9.76 -5.06 -16.71
N VAL A 154 -10.05 -5.94 -15.78
CA VAL A 154 -9.25 -6.15 -14.57
C VAL A 154 -8.49 -7.46 -14.72
N THR A 155 -7.23 -7.34 -15.12
CA THR A 155 -6.35 -8.49 -15.25
C THR A 155 -5.81 -8.95 -13.89
N LYS A 156 -5.28 -10.16 -13.84
CA LYS A 156 -4.61 -10.71 -12.66
C LYS A 156 -3.49 -9.80 -12.16
N LEU A 157 -2.72 -9.20 -13.08
CA LEU A 157 -1.68 -8.23 -12.74
C LEU A 157 -2.28 -6.98 -12.10
N ARG A 158 -3.33 -6.40 -12.69
CA ARG A 158 -3.99 -5.20 -12.17
C ARG A 158 -4.56 -5.43 -10.77
N ALA A 159 -5.25 -6.56 -10.57
CA ALA A 159 -5.76 -6.95 -9.25
C ALA A 159 -4.63 -7.17 -8.24
N GLY A 160 -3.55 -7.85 -8.63
CA GLY A 160 -2.37 -8.07 -7.80
C GLY A 160 -1.67 -6.78 -7.39
N ASN A 161 -1.64 -5.78 -8.26
CA ASN A 161 -1.05 -4.48 -7.94
C ASN A 161 -1.82 -3.68 -6.88
N VAL A 162 -3.11 -3.96 -6.66
CA VAL A 162 -3.89 -3.34 -5.59
C VAL A 162 -3.40 -3.80 -4.21
N LEU A 163 -3.13 -5.10 -4.07
CA LEU A 163 -2.67 -5.75 -2.84
C LEU A 163 -1.43 -6.61 -3.13
N PRO A 164 -0.27 -6.01 -3.43
CA PRO A 164 0.91 -6.76 -3.88
C PRO A 164 1.63 -7.52 -2.74
N PHE A 165 1.22 -7.30 -1.51
CA PHE A 165 1.82 -7.96 -0.36
C PHE A 165 1.08 -9.24 -0.03
N GLN A 166 1.81 -10.33 0.09
CA GLN A 166 1.24 -11.57 0.58
C GLN A 166 0.82 -11.42 2.05
N GLY A 167 -0.33 -11.95 2.39
CA GLY A 167 -0.86 -11.86 3.75
C GLY A 167 -2.00 -12.85 3.97
N HIS A 168 -2.48 -12.89 5.21
CA HIS A 168 -3.61 -13.69 5.62
C HIS A 168 -4.77 -12.78 6.01
N LEU A 169 -5.98 -13.19 5.68
CA LEU A 169 -7.17 -12.56 6.23
C LEU A 169 -7.34 -13.06 7.68
N LEU A 170 -7.20 -12.14 8.63
CA LEU A 170 -7.35 -12.42 10.05
C LEU A 170 -8.71 -11.91 10.53
N ALA A 171 -9.38 -12.70 11.37
CA ALA A 171 -10.63 -12.31 12.01
C ALA A 171 -10.40 -12.07 13.50
N PHE A 172 -10.91 -10.95 13.98
CA PHE A 172 -10.89 -10.56 15.39
C PHE A 172 -12.31 -10.32 15.88
N HIS A 173 -12.50 -10.52 17.16
CA HIS A 173 -13.77 -10.27 17.82
C HIS A 173 -13.69 -8.95 18.59
N PHE A 174 -14.60 -8.04 18.30
CA PHE A 174 -14.66 -6.72 18.95
C PHE A 174 -16.04 -6.49 19.57
N SER A 175 -16.06 -5.84 20.72
CA SER A 175 -17.28 -5.15 21.18
C SER A 175 -17.55 -3.92 20.34
N GLY A 176 -18.80 -3.45 20.30
CA GLY A 176 -19.11 -2.22 19.58
C GLY A 176 -18.34 -1.00 20.09
N LYS A 177 -18.00 -0.97 21.39
CA LYS A 177 -17.13 0.06 21.98
C LYS A 177 -15.70 0.02 21.41
N GLU A 178 -15.12 -1.17 21.31
CA GLU A 178 -13.78 -1.37 20.71
C GLU A 178 -13.77 -1.03 19.22
N LEU A 179 -14.83 -1.41 18.49
CA LEU A 179 -14.98 -1.04 17.09
C LEU A 179 -15.01 0.48 16.91
N LYS A 180 -15.81 1.20 17.70
CA LYS A 180 -15.84 2.67 17.66
C LYS A 180 -14.47 3.29 17.92
N LYS A 181 -13.74 2.75 18.91
CA LYS A 181 -12.38 3.19 19.20
C LYS A 181 -11.43 2.93 18.03
N LEU A 182 -11.45 1.73 17.43
CA LEU A 182 -10.65 1.40 16.26
C LEU A 182 -10.91 2.35 15.09
N LEU A 183 -12.17 2.65 14.82
CA LEU A 183 -12.58 3.57 13.76
C LEU A 183 -12.10 5.01 14.03
N ALA A 184 -12.21 5.49 15.28
CA ALA A 184 -11.71 6.80 15.68
C ALA A 184 -10.18 6.90 15.57
N ASP A 185 -9.45 5.94 16.10
CA ASP A 185 -7.99 5.85 16.02
C ASP A 185 -7.52 5.79 14.54
N GLY A 186 -8.25 5.06 13.70
CA GLY A 186 -7.99 4.96 12.27
C GLY A 186 -8.15 6.27 11.51
N ARG A 187 -8.99 7.20 11.98
CA ARG A 187 -9.19 8.52 11.36
C ARG A 187 -8.04 9.49 11.57
N ILE A 188 -7.35 9.38 12.70
CA ILE A 188 -6.22 10.25 13.06
C ILE A 188 -4.86 9.66 12.75
N ASN A 189 -4.83 8.47 12.15
CA ASN A 189 -3.58 7.79 11.83
C ASN A 189 -2.76 8.59 10.81
N LYS A 190 -1.55 9.00 11.18
CA LYS A 190 -0.64 9.78 10.33
C LYS A 190 -0.20 9.05 9.06
N ASN A 191 -0.23 7.71 9.07
CA ASN A 191 0.17 6.88 7.93
C ASN A 191 -0.97 6.63 6.94
N GLY A 192 -2.16 7.16 7.20
CA GLY A 192 -3.33 7.07 6.35
C GLY A 192 -4.55 6.52 7.08
N PHE A 193 -5.69 6.88 6.55
CA PHE A 193 -7.01 6.59 7.09
C PHE A 193 -7.33 5.09 7.01
N LEU A 194 -7.84 4.51 8.09
CA LEU A 194 -8.28 3.12 8.09
C LEU A 194 -9.45 2.94 7.12
N GLN A 195 -9.29 2.09 6.13
CA GLN A 195 -10.31 1.79 5.13
C GLN A 195 -11.29 0.75 5.66
N THR A 196 -12.56 0.97 5.44
CA THR A 196 -13.66 0.06 5.79
C THR A 196 -14.83 0.21 4.81
N SER A 197 -15.78 -0.71 4.86
CA SER A 197 -16.95 -0.71 3.99
C SER A 197 -18.23 -1.06 4.75
N HIS A 198 -19.36 -0.75 4.14
CA HIS A 198 -20.70 -1.09 4.62
C HIS A 198 -21.02 -0.61 6.03
N LEU A 199 -20.41 0.50 6.45
CA LEU A 199 -20.72 1.16 7.71
C LEU A 199 -21.23 2.58 7.49
N ALA A 200 -22.32 2.95 8.16
CA ALA A 200 -22.65 4.33 8.40
C ALA A 200 -22.07 4.74 9.77
N ILE A 201 -21.18 5.72 9.77
CA ILE A 201 -20.44 6.17 10.94
C ILE A 201 -20.91 7.58 11.30
N GLY A 202 -21.51 7.75 12.47
CA GLY A 202 -21.81 9.06 13.04
C GLY A 202 -20.62 9.59 13.83
N LEU A 203 -20.30 10.87 13.61
CA LEU A 203 -19.19 11.54 14.27
C LEU A 203 -19.69 12.65 15.19
N ALA A 204 -18.92 12.96 16.22
CA ALA A 204 -19.08 14.18 17.01
C ALA A 204 -18.57 15.40 16.21
N SER A 205 -18.73 16.59 16.78
CA SER A 205 -18.29 17.86 16.16
C SER A 205 -16.79 17.97 15.94
N ASP A 206 -15.99 17.16 16.65
CA ASP A 206 -14.54 17.08 16.45
C ASP A 206 -14.12 16.32 15.16
N GLY A 207 -15.09 15.69 14.47
CA GLY A 207 -14.85 14.90 13.25
C GLY A 207 -14.06 13.61 13.46
N VAL A 208 -13.74 13.24 14.69
CA VAL A 208 -12.91 12.08 15.06
C VAL A 208 -13.68 11.11 15.94
N THR A 209 -14.32 11.60 17.00
CA THR A 209 -15.05 10.75 17.95
C THR A 209 -16.24 10.08 17.28
N VAL A 210 -16.25 8.74 17.28
CA VAL A 210 -17.33 7.94 16.69
C VAL A 210 -18.46 7.79 17.70
N THR A 211 -19.61 8.41 17.41
CA THR A 211 -20.81 8.39 18.27
C THR A 211 -21.73 7.22 17.97
N SER A 212 -21.83 6.82 16.69
CA SER A 212 -22.67 5.71 16.26
C SER A 212 -22.05 4.95 15.10
N VAL A 213 -22.39 3.65 15.01
CA VAL A 213 -22.04 2.80 13.87
C VAL A 213 -23.28 1.99 13.52
N THR A 214 -23.61 1.96 12.23
CA THR A 214 -24.67 1.10 11.68
C THR A 214 -24.09 0.23 10.59
N ASP A 215 -24.29 -1.08 10.69
CA ASP A 215 -23.98 -2.03 9.63
C ASP A 215 -25.02 -1.87 8.51
N LEU A 216 -24.58 -1.43 7.35
CA LEU A 216 -25.46 -1.18 6.20
C LEU A 216 -25.90 -2.46 5.49
N VAL A 217 -25.26 -3.60 5.73
CA VAL A 217 -25.68 -4.89 5.17
C VAL A 217 -26.90 -5.43 5.91
N THR A 218 -26.90 -5.29 7.23
CA THR A 218 -27.97 -5.82 8.10
C THR A 218 -28.96 -4.76 8.56
N GLY A 219 -28.64 -3.47 8.37
CA GLY A 219 -29.38 -2.33 8.93
C GLY A 219 -29.26 -2.20 10.45
N LYS A 220 -28.42 -3.02 11.09
CA LYS A 220 -28.30 -3.08 12.55
C LYS A 220 -27.43 -1.94 13.08
N LYS A 221 -27.95 -1.18 14.04
CA LYS A 221 -27.14 -0.26 14.84
C LYS A 221 -26.29 -1.05 15.84
N ILE A 222 -24.98 -0.87 15.79
CA ILE A 222 -24.03 -1.55 16.68
C ILE A 222 -23.97 -0.83 18.01
N LYS A 223 -24.37 -1.49 19.09
CA LYS A 223 -24.32 -0.99 20.47
C LYS A 223 -22.95 -1.27 21.07
N ASP A 224 -22.53 -0.50 22.06
CA ASP A 224 -21.23 -0.66 22.74
C ASP A 224 -21.04 -2.05 23.36
N THR A 225 -22.13 -2.67 23.79
CA THR A 225 -22.17 -4.01 24.40
C THR A 225 -22.29 -5.16 23.40
N ASP A 226 -22.56 -4.86 22.12
CA ASP A 226 -22.61 -5.91 21.08
C ASP A 226 -21.24 -6.52 20.89
N LYS A 227 -21.18 -7.84 20.71
CA LYS A 227 -19.94 -8.61 20.47
C LYS A 227 -19.97 -9.22 19.10
#